data_753c0c8d6a18daf9b1c4477549ba8465
#
_entry.id   753c0c8d6a18daf9b1c4477549ba8465
#
_cell.length_a   1.000
_cell.length_b   1.000
_cell.length_c   1.000
_cell.angle_alpha   90.00
_cell.angle_beta   90.00
_cell.angle_gamma   90.00
#
_symmetry.space_group_name_H-M   'P 1'
#
loop_
_entity.id
_entity.type
_entity.pdbx_description
1 polymer ?
#
loop_
_entity_poly.entity_id
_entity_poly.type
_entity_poly.pdbx_seq_one_letter_code
_entity_poly.pdbx_strand_id
1 'polypeptide(L)'
;MIKCPNPECQASNPEGSEHCASCQTLVPHRYLWAVGQGALDQLDERYIWQHQRIVLDTDPGTPPASPDPVPANVWPYLMLAPFSLHVPQPYTLLSPGSGNDAMLLLDAAAIAIAPGDDKPSLLPSLTEAWPTASPLRQLNWLWQIAGLWPDFIEQQVASSLLLSSYLRVHGSLVRLLELSHDSQPFTLRNLGASWQTLIPQAQPSIRDFLDGMCKYLIEGDITAPEVLISCLDQAIAAAAAGYRVEYELSVMTDRGPS
;
A
#
# COMPACT_ATOMS: atom_id res chain seq x y z
N MET A 1 -23.76 -11.81 -9.15
CA MET A 1 -23.46 -12.88 -10.14
C MET A 1 -22.20 -12.51 -10.89
N ILE A 2 -21.25 -13.44 -11.09
CA ILE A 2 -19.98 -13.21 -11.79
C ILE A 2 -19.98 -14.00 -13.10
N LYS A 3 -19.62 -13.36 -14.21
CA LYS A 3 -19.50 -14.03 -15.51
C LYS A 3 -18.29 -14.95 -15.55
N CYS A 4 -18.45 -16.10 -16.19
CA CYS A 4 -17.34 -16.99 -16.44
C CYS A 4 -16.29 -16.31 -17.32
N PRO A 5 -14.99 -16.34 -16.94
CA PRO A 5 -13.94 -15.68 -17.73
C PRO A 5 -13.63 -16.40 -19.05
N ASN A 6 -14.14 -17.61 -19.25
CA ASN A 6 -14.01 -18.33 -20.51
C ASN A 6 -14.90 -17.65 -21.56
N PRO A 7 -14.31 -17.08 -22.65
CA PRO A 7 -15.07 -16.35 -23.66
C PRO A 7 -16.08 -17.20 -24.43
N GLU A 8 -15.88 -18.52 -24.48
CA GLU A 8 -16.82 -19.45 -25.13
C GLU A 8 -17.97 -19.85 -24.23
N CYS A 9 -17.86 -19.65 -22.90
CA CYS A 9 -18.86 -20.06 -21.93
C CYS A 9 -19.74 -18.90 -21.45
N GLN A 10 -19.14 -17.88 -20.86
CA GLN A 10 -19.76 -16.67 -20.32
C GLN A 10 -20.98 -16.91 -19.40
N ALA A 11 -21.12 -18.10 -18.84
CA ALA A 11 -22.21 -18.42 -17.93
C ALA A 11 -22.11 -17.59 -16.65
N SER A 12 -23.27 -17.16 -16.11
CA SER A 12 -23.35 -16.46 -14.84
C SER A 12 -23.25 -17.41 -13.67
N ASN A 13 -22.36 -17.11 -12.72
CA ASN A 13 -22.12 -17.90 -11.52
C ASN A 13 -22.48 -17.07 -10.27
N PRO A 14 -22.98 -17.70 -9.20
CA PRO A 14 -23.14 -17.04 -7.91
C PRO A 14 -21.81 -16.44 -7.41
N GLU A 15 -21.88 -15.36 -6.66
CA GLU A 15 -20.77 -14.86 -5.90
C GLU A 15 -20.33 -15.93 -4.88
N GLY A 16 -19.02 -16.21 -4.76
CA GLY A 16 -18.50 -17.29 -3.93
C GLY A 16 -18.25 -18.61 -4.70
N SER A 17 -18.66 -18.72 -5.98
CA SER A 17 -18.34 -19.90 -6.79
C SER A 17 -16.86 -19.89 -7.19
N GLU A 18 -16.09 -20.89 -6.78
CA GLU A 18 -14.69 -21.03 -7.20
C GLU A 18 -14.56 -21.46 -8.68
N HIS A 19 -15.49 -22.26 -9.16
CA HIS A 19 -15.51 -22.78 -10.52
C HIS A 19 -16.85 -22.55 -11.20
N CYS A 20 -16.80 -22.34 -12.51
CA CYS A 20 -17.99 -22.19 -13.33
C CYS A 20 -18.80 -23.50 -13.35
N ALA A 21 -20.09 -23.41 -13.03
CA ALA A 21 -20.98 -24.57 -13.04
C ALA A 21 -21.12 -25.24 -14.42
N SER A 22 -20.90 -24.50 -15.52
CA SER A 22 -21.06 -24.98 -16.88
C SER A 22 -19.79 -25.58 -17.47
N CYS A 23 -18.61 -24.96 -17.29
CA CYS A 23 -17.37 -25.38 -17.96
C CYS A 23 -16.21 -25.64 -17.00
N GLN A 24 -16.41 -25.57 -15.70
CA GLN A 24 -15.42 -25.81 -14.65
C GLN A 24 -14.20 -24.87 -14.68
N THR A 25 -14.22 -23.81 -15.47
CA THR A 25 -13.17 -22.78 -15.44
C THR A 25 -13.20 -22.07 -14.09
N LEU A 26 -12.02 -21.76 -13.52
CA LEU A 26 -11.88 -20.96 -12.31
C LEU A 26 -12.57 -19.60 -12.49
N VAL A 27 -13.39 -19.20 -11.54
CA VAL A 27 -14.08 -17.90 -11.53
C VAL A 27 -13.33 -16.97 -10.56
N PRO A 28 -12.50 -16.04 -11.05
CA PRO A 28 -11.77 -15.15 -10.18
C PRO A 28 -12.69 -14.12 -9.54
N HIS A 29 -12.56 -13.94 -8.22
CA HIS A 29 -13.23 -12.86 -7.49
C HIS A 29 -12.28 -11.67 -7.47
N ARG A 30 -12.51 -10.69 -8.35
CA ARG A 30 -11.69 -9.49 -8.42
C ARG A 30 -12.33 -8.37 -7.62
N TYR A 31 -11.71 -8.05 -6.48
CA TYR A 31 -12.09 -6.94 -5.65
C TYR A 31 -11.17 -5.75 -5.92
N LEU A 32 -11.78 -4.61 -6.20
CA LEU A 32 -11.12 -3.37 -6.58
C LEU A 32 -11.34 -2.32 -5.49
N TRP A 33 -10.39 -1.42 -5.34
CA TRP A 33 -10.53 -0.25 -4.48
C TRP A 33 -10.90 0.98 -5.29
N ALA A 34 -11.96 1.68 -4.91
CA ALA A 34 -12.46 2.84 -5.60
C ALA A 34 -11.88 4.14 -5.01
N VAL A 35 -11.19 4.94 -5.81
CA VAL A 35 -10.60 6.24 -5.45
C VAL A 35 -11.36 7.36 -6.15
N GLY A 36 -11.62 8.46 -5.42
CA GLY A 36 -12.35 9.63 -5.96
C GLY A 36 -13.63 9.94 -5.19
N GLN A 37 -14.35 10.97 -5.61
CA GLN A 37 -15.56 11.48 -4.94
C GLN A 37 -16.86 10.93 -5.53
N GLY A 38 -16.80 10.13 -6.59
CA GLY A 38 -17.97 9.57 -7.25
C GLY A 38 -18.86 8.73 -6.32
N ALA A 39 -20.15 8.78 -6.54
CA ALA A 39 -21.14 8.03 -5.78
C ALA A 39 -21.08 6.54 -6.15
N LEU A 40 -20.81 5.67 -5.16
CA LEU A 40 -20.66 4.22 -5.35
C LEU A 40 -21.97 3.50 -5.70
N ASP A 41 -23.09 4.14 -5.53
CA ASP A 41 -24.42 3.64 -5.91
C ASP A 41 -24.75 3.89 -7.40
N GLN A 42 -23.90 4.64 -8.11
CA GLN A 42 -24.02 4.96 -9.54
C GLN A 42 -23.01 4.20 -10.42
N LEU A 43 -22.42 3.14 -9.90
CA LEU A 43 -21.56 2.25 -10.68
C LEU A 43 -22.38 1.57 -11.80
N ASP A 44 -21.74 1.25 -12.92
CA ASP A 44 -22.38 0.47 -13.96
C ASP A 44 -22.65 -0.98 -13.51
N GLU A 45 -23.46 -1.72 -14.28
CA GLU A 45 -23.87 -3.08 -13.94
C GLU A 45 -22.69 -4.08 -13.78
N ARG A 46 -21.51 -3.74 -14.29
CA ARG A 46 -20.31 -4.57 -14.16
C ARG A 46 -19.70 -4.48 -12.77
N TYR A 47 -19.79 -3.31 -12.12
CA TYR A 47 -19.09 -3.03 -10.88
C TYR A 47 -20.07 -2.94 -9.72
N ILE A 48 -20.05 -3.91 -8.82
CA ILE A 48 -20.98 -3.98 -7.69
C ILE A 48 -20.28 -3.52 -6.42
N TRP A 49 -20.80 -2.44 -5.83
CA TRP A 49 -20.34 -2.00 -4.52
C TRP A 49 -20.62 -3.07 -3.45
N GLN A 50 -19.62 -3.37 -2.64
CA GLN A 50 -19.70 -4.33 -1.54
C GLN A 50 -19.88 -3.60 -0.20
N HIS A 51 -18.84 -2.95 0.28
CA HIS A 51 -18.85 -2.09 1.47
C HIS A 51 -17.62 -1.16 1.47
N GLN A 52 -17.64 -0.11 2.29
CA GLN A 52 -16.61 0.94 2.27
C GLN A 52 -16.40 1.45 0.84
N ARG A 53 -15.22 1.24 0.26
CA ARG A 53 -14.89 1.57 -1.13
C ARG A 53 -14.47 0.34 -1.94
N ILE A 54 -14.85 -0.86 -1.47
CA ILE A 54 -14.57 -2.12 -2.14
C ILE A 54 -15.65 -2.42 -3.16
N VAL A 55 -15.23 -2.72 -4.37
CA VAL A 55 -16.08 -2.98 -5.53
C VAL A 55 -15.72 -4.35 -6.11
N LEU A 56 -16.71 -5.15 -6.46
CA LEU A 56 -16.55 -6.42 -7.16
C LEU A 56 -16.71 -6.21 -8.66
N ASP A 57 -15.74 -6.66 -9.45
CA ASP A 57 -15.87 -6.80 -10.90
C ASP A 57 -16.63 -8.08 -11.23
N THR A 58 -17.81 -7.95 -11.86
CA THR A 58 -18.64 -9.08 -12.24
C THR A 58 -18.30 -9.68 -13.61
N ASP A 59 -17.39 -9.05 -14.36
CA ASP A 59 -16.90 -9.52 -15.66
C ASP A 59 -15.36 -9.56 -15.70
N PRO A 60 -14.71 -10.32 -14.81
CA PRO A 60 -13.25 -10.29 -14.64
C PRO A 60 -12.47 -10.86 -15.83
N GLY A 61 -13.14 -11.54 -16.75
CA GLY A 61 -12.55 -12.07 -17.98
C GLY A 61 -12.41 -11.06 -19.10
N THR A 62 -13.13 -9.94 -19.02
CA THR A 62 -13.11 -8.89 -20.03
C THR A 62 -12.23 -7.74 -19.57
N PRO A 63 -11.12 -7.41 -20.27
CA PRO A 63 -10.32 -6.23 -19.94
C PRO A 63 -11.18 -4.95 -19.98
N PRO A 64 -11.05 -4.05 -19.00
CA PRO A 64 -11.77 -2.78 -19.04
C PRO A 64 -11.20 -1.87 -20.14
N ALA A 65 -11.98 -0.88 -20.56
CA ALA A 65 -11.50 0.15 -21.45
C ALA A 65 -10.42 1.00 -20.76
N SER A 66 -9.33 1.26 -21.49
CA SER A 66 -8.30 2.19 -21.01
C SER A 66 -8.72 3.63 -21.35
N PRO A 67 -8.56 4.58 -20.43
CA PRO A 67 -8.84 5.98 -20.73
C PRO A 67 -7.82 6.54 -21.73
N ASP A 68 -8.31 7.33 -22.70
CA ASP A 68 -7.49 8.07 -23.64
C ASP A 68 -8.05 9.51 -23.77
N PRO A 69 -7.31 10.54 -23.33
CA PRO A 69 -5.97 10.50 -22.68
C PRO A 69 -6.00 9.95 -21.25
N VAL A 70 -4.82 9.45 -20.80
CA VAL A 70 -4.62 9.02 -19.42
C VAL A 70 -4.65 10.25 -18.48
N PRO A 71 -5.52 10.30 -17.48
CA PRO A 71 -5.60 11.43 -16.56
C PRO A 71 -4.36 11.56 -15.68
N ALA A 72 -4.06 12.80 -15.24
CA ALA A 72 -2.87 13.11 -14.45
C ALA A 72 -2.79 12.33 -13.13
N ASN A 73 -3.92 12.07 -12.48
CA ASN A 73 -3.98 11.33 -11.21
C ASN A 73 -3.68 9.83 -11.35
N VAL A 74 -3.63 9.30 -12.58
CA VAL A 74 -3.26 7.90 -12.86
C VAL A 74 -1.75 7.75 -13.07
N TRP A 75 -1.06 8.81 -13.53
CA TRP A 75 0.36 8.76 -13.85
C TRP A 75 1.26 8.23 -12.72
N PRO A 76 1.12 8.65 -11.44
CA PRO A 76 1.96 8.12 -10.36
C PRO A 76 1.86 6.61 -10.22
N TYR A 77 0.67 6.04 -10.39
CA TYR A 77 0.49 4.58 -10.35
C TYR A 77 1.22 3.86 -11.48
N LEU A 78 1.23 4.44 -12.68
CA LEU A 78 1.95 3.87 -13.83
C LEU A 78 3.46 3.98 -13.65
N MET A 79 3.96 5.10 -13.16
CA MET A 79 5.39 5.30 -12.89
C MET A 79 5.89 4.41 -11.75
N LEU A 80 5.05 4.14 -10.76
CA LEU A 80 5.35 3.24 -9.63
C LEU A 80 4.99 1.77 -9.91
N ALA A 81 4.68 1.38 -11.15
CA ALA A 81 4.41 0.00 -11.54
C ALA A 81 5.53 -1.01 -11.15
N PRO A 82 6.84 -0.65 -11.15
CA PRO A 82 7.89 -1.53 -10.63
C PRO A 82 7.68 -1.96 -9.18
N PHE A 83 6.95 -1.17 -8.40
CA PHE A 83 6.63 -1.44 -6.99
C PHE A 83 5.24 -2.09 -6.80
N SER A 84 4.77 -2.87 -7.75
CA SER A 84 3.42 -3.48 -7.78
C SER A 84 3.11 -4.39 -6.58
N LEU A 85 4.12 -4.85 -5.83
CA LEU A 85 3.91 -5.53 -4.54
C LEU A 85 3.39 -4.58 -3.45
N HIS A 86 3.74 -3.31 -3.53
CA HIS A 86 3.41 -2.28 -2.55
C HIS A 86 2.29 -1.36 -3.01
N VAL A 87 2.27 -1.02 -4.31
CA VAL A 87 1.37 -0.04 -4.91
C VAL A 87 0.28 -0.74 -5.70
N PRO A 88 -1.01 -0.46 -5.45
CA PRO A 88 -2.10 -1.00 -6.25
C PRO A 88 -2.00 -0.51 -7.69
N GLN A 89 -2.57 -1.26 -8.63
CA GLN A 89 -2.47 -0.97 -10.05
C GLN A 89 -3.77 -0.34 -10.57
N PRO A 90 -3.69 0.68 -11.45
CA PRO A 90 -4.89 1.24 -12.06
C PRO A 90 -5.57 0.16 -12.94
N TYR A 91 -6.86 -0.02 -12.72
CA TYR A 91 -7.66 -1.01 -13.43
C TYR A 91 -8.55 -0.35 -14.47
N THR A 92 -9.35 0.61 -14.06
CA THR A 92 -10.21 1.39 -14.96
C THR A 92 -10.60 2.73 -14.34
N LEU A 93 -11.01 3.65 -15.19
CA LEU A 93 -11.57 4.93 -14.78
C LEU A 93 -13.05 4.95 -15.16
N LEU A 94 -13.89 5.11 -14.17
CA LEU A 94 -15.34 5.29 -14.34
C LEU A 94 -15.66 6.78 -14.30
N SER A 95 -16.50 7.22 -15.22
CA SER A 95 -17.05 8.59 -15.25
C SER A 95 -18.54 8.50 -15.06
N PRO A 96 -19.05 8.37 -13.82
CA PRO A 96 -20.49 8.33 -13.56
C PRO A 96 -21.10 9.70 -13.88
N GLY A 97 -21.86 9.77 -14.96
CA GLY A 97 -22.60 10.97 -15.33
C GLY A 97 -21.79 12.07 -16.03
N SER A 98 -22.36 13.27 -16.14
CA SER A 98 -21.80 14.42 -16.86
C SER A 98 -20.94 15.33 -15.99
N GLY A 99 -20.48 14.88 -14.83
CA GLY A 99 -19.70 15.63 -13.85
C GLY A 99 -18.21 15.28 -13.84
N ASN A 100 -17.42 16.08 -13.12
CA ASN A 100 -15.97 15.93 -12.95
C ASN A 100 -15.60 14.83 -11.93
N ASP A 101 -16.52 13.92 -11.60
CA ASP A 101 -16.44 12.95 -10.51
C ASP A 101 -15.90 11.59 -11.00
N ALA A 102 -14.81 11.64 -11.78
CA ALA A 102 -14.15 10.42 -12.23
C ALA A 102 -13.69 9.56 -11.03
N MET A 103 -14.02 8.27 -11.06
CA MET A 103 -13.64 7.29 -10.05
C MET A 103 -12.60 6.33 -10.63
N LEU A 104 -11.42 6.28 -10.04
CA LEU A 104 -10.38 5.32 -10.40
C LEU A 104 -10.60 4.03 -9.61
N LEU A 105 -10.74 2.91 -10.29
CA LEU A 105 -10.72 1.58 -9.69
C LEU A 105 -9.30 1.03 -9.73
N LEU A 106 -8.82 0.56 -8.58
CA LEU A 106 -7.48 0.01 -8.39
C LEU A 106 -7.56 -1.50 -8.16
N ASP A 107 -6.80 -2.26 -8.94
CA ASP A 107 -6.57 -3.69 -8.73
C ASP A 107 -5.40 -3.94 -7.79
N ALA A 108 -5.31 -5.15 -7.27
CA ALA A 108 -4.27 -5.54 -6.31
C ALA A 108 -4.16 -4.58 -5.11
N ALA A 109 -5.25 -3.92 -4.73
CA ALA A 109 -5.30 -3.13 -3.51
C ALA A 109 -5.17 -4.01 -2.24
N ALA A 110 -4.98 -3.37 -1.09
CA ALA A 110 -4.80 -4.07 0.19
C ALA A 110 -6.11 -4.65 0.73
N ILE A 111 -6.75 -5.52 -0.06
CA ILE A 111 -8.02 -6.21 0.22
C ILE A 111 -7.76 -7.70 0.32
N ALA A 112 -8.42 -8.37 1.26
CA ALA A 112 -8.39 -9.82 1.42
C ALA A 112 -9.76 -10.34 1.88
N ILE A 113 -9.99 -11.61 1.65
CA ILE A 113 -11.07 -12.36 2.29
C ILE A 113 -10.42 -13.17 3.42
N ALA A 114 -10.82 -12.90 4.67
CA ALA A 114 -10.31 -13.67 5.79
C ALA A 114 -10.83 -15.12 5.74
N PRO A 115 -10.05 -16.10 6.19
CA PRO A 115 -10.52 -17.49 6.25
C PRO A 115 -11.81 -17.62 7.07
N GLY A 116 -12.87 -18.10 6.44
CA GLY A 116 -14.19 -18.26 7.06
C GLY A 116 -15.13 -17.07 6.88
N ASP A 117 -14.68 -15.96 6.27
CA ASP A 117 -15.52 -14.85 5.89
C ASP A 117 -15.94 -14.97 4.41
N ASP A 118 -17.20 -14.59 4.15
CA ASP A 118 -17.74 -14.53 2.77
C ASP A 118 -17.56 -13.14 2.14
N LYS A 119 -17.03 -12.17 2.90
CA LYS A 119 -16.95 -10.78 2.47
C LYS A 119 -15.49 -10.28 2.44
N PRO A 120 -15.14 -9.50 1.40
CA PRO A 120 -13.84 -8.86 1.34
C PRO A 120 -13.70 -7.82 2.45
N SER A 121 -12.50 -7.65 2.98
CA SER A 121 -12.18 -6.63 3.97
C SER A 121 -10.81 -6.03 3.68
N LEU A 122 -10.54 -4.85 4.22
CA LEU A 122 -9.19 -4.27 4.14
C LEU A 122 -8.23 -5.09 5.01
N LEU A 123 -7.03 -5.28 4.51
CA LEU A 123 -5.92 -5.75 5.34
C LEU A 123 -5.73 -4.82 6.56
N PRO A 124 -5.21 -5.30 7.69
CA PRO A 124 -4.98 -4.47 8.86
C PRO A 124 -4.05 -3.29 8.51
N SER A 125 -4.31 -2.12 9.09
CA SER A 125 -3.40 -1.00 8.97
C SER A 125 -2.07 -1.29 9.65
N LEU A 126 -1.01 -0.58 9.24
CA LEU A 126 0.30 -0.67 9.90
C LEU A 126 0.17 -0.41 11.41
N THR A 127 -0.60 0.60 11.81
CA THR A 127 -0.79 0.98 13.21
C THR A 127 -1.58 -0.05 14.02
N GLU A 128 -2.56 -0.73 13.42
CA GLU A 128 -3.30 -1.83 14.06
C GLU A 128 -2.42 -3.07 14.27
N ALA A 129 -1.59 -3.41 13.30
CA ALA A 129 -0.73 -4.59 13.37
C ALA A 129 0.57 -4.35 14.16
N TRP A 130 1.00 -3.09 14.32
CA TRP A 130 2.27 -2.70 14.89
C TRP A 130 2.53 -3.26 16.30
N PRO A 131 1.59 -3.15 17.27
CA PRO A 131 1.83 -3.57 18.65
C PRO A 131 2.12 -5.06 18.82
N THR A 132 1.54 -5.89 17.93
CA THR A 132 1.62 -7.35 18.01
C THR A 132 2.73 -7.93 17.14
N ALA A 133 3.36 -7.11 16.29
CA ALA A 133 4.43 -7.53 15.41
C ALA A 133 5.74 -7.78 16.18
N SER A 134 6.53 -8.76 15.71
CA SER A 134 7.88 -8.96 16.23
C SER A 134 8.79 -7.77 15.93
N PRO A 135 9.90 -7.57 16.69
CA PRO A 135 10.85 -6.50 16.43
C PRO A 135 11.36 -6.50 14.99
N LEU A 136 11.72 -7.68 14.48
CA LEU A 136 12.20 -7.85 13.11
C LEU A 136 11.14 -7.44 12.07
N ARG A 137 9.86 -7.73 12.32
CA ARG A 137 8.78 -7.35 11.42
C ARG A 137 8.52 -5.84 11.46
N GLN A 138 8.56 -5.22 12.63
CA GLN A 138 8.43 -3.77 12.76
C GLN A 138 9.55 -3.05 11.99
N LEU A 139 10.82 -3.47 12.15
CA LEU A 139 11.95 -2.91 11.43
C LEU A 139 11.85 -3.15 9.90
N ASN A 140 11.43 -4.33 9.49
CA ASN A 140 11.26 -4.66 8.07
C ASN A 140 10.20 -3.79 7.40
N TRP A 141 9.09 -3.48 8.06
CA TRP A 141 8.08 -2.56 7.53
C TRP A 141 8.64 -1.14 7.34
N LEU A 142 9.40 -0.62 8.31
CA LEU A 142 10.03 0.70 8.19
C LEU A 142 11.08 0.71 7.08
N TRP A 143 11.83 -0.37 6.93
CA TRP A 143 12.82 -0.54 5.86
C TRP A 143 12.17 -0.48 4.46
N GLN A 144 11.02 -1.17 4.27
CA GLN A 144 10.27 -1.10 3.02
C GLN A 144 9.76 0.31 2.74
N ILE A 145 9.22 1.00 3.74
CA ILE A 145 8.76 2.39 3.60
C ILE A 145 9.92 3.32 3.24
N ALA A 146 11.09 3.16 3.89
CA ALA A 146 12.29 3.92 3.57
C ALA A 146 12.77 3.66 2.13
N GLY A 147 12.70 2.41 1.68
CA GLY A 147 13.06 2.01 0.31
C GLY A 147 12.15 2.59 -0.77
N LEU A 148 10.88 2.80 -0.47
CA LEU A 148 9.91 3.42 -1.39
C LEU A 148 10.05 4.96 -1.44
N TRP A 149 10.65 5.57 -0.43
CA TRP A 149 10.65 7.02 -0.24
C TRP A 149 11.17 7.83 -1.44
N PRO A 150 12.33 7.49 -2.07
CA PRO A 150 12.87 8.26 -3.19
C PRO A 150 11.91 8.36 -4.38
N ASP A 151 11.37 7.22 -4.81
CA ASP A 151 10.46 7.15 -5.95
C ASP A 151 9.13 7.86 -5.68
N PHE A 152 8.65 7.82 -4.43
CA PHE A 152 7.43 8.51 -4.03
C PHE A 152 7.61 10.02 -3.97
N ILE A 153 8.79 10.52 -3.59
CA ILE A 153 9.15 11.94 -3.69
C ILE A 153 9.19 12.38 -5.15
N GLU A 154 9.82 11.58 -6.04
CA GLU A 154 9.91 11.90 -7.46
C GLU A 154 8.53 12.01 -8.11
N GLN A 155 7.60 11.12 -7.73
CA GLN A 155 6.22 11.11 -8.26
C GLN A 155 5.26 12.05 -7.48
N GLN A 156 5.74 12.82 -6.49
CA GLN A 156 4.95 13.76 -5.68
C GLN A 156 3.76 13.09 -4.97
N VAL A 157 3.99 11.91 -4.39
CA VAL A 157 3.00 11.12 -3.64
C VAL A 157 3.54 10.61 -2.31
N ALA A 158 4.61 11.21 -1.79
CA ALA A 158 5.27 10.81 -0.54
C ALA A 158 4.34 10.88 0.68
N SER A 159 3.34 11.76 0.66
CA SER A 159 2.29 11.82 1.69
C SER A 159 1.57 10.49 1.88
N SER A 160 1.49 9.65 0.84
CA SER A 160 0.89 8.32 0.92
C SER A 160 1.61 7.41 1.92
N LEU A 161 2.92 7.59 2.11
CA LEU A 161 3.74 6.84 3.07
C LEU A 161 3.63 7.40 4.51
N LEU A 162 3.03 8.57 4.68
CA LEU A 162 2.84 9.22 5.98
C LEU A 162 1.44 9.01 6.55
N LEU A 163 0.47 8.65 5.70
CA LEU A 163 -0.93 8.46 6.07
C LEU A 163 -1.16 7.04 6.57
N SER A 164 -1.35 6.89 7.88
CA SER A 164 -1.59 5.58 8.51
C SER A 164 -2.83 4.85 7.97
N SER A 165 -3.82 5.60 7.44
CA SER A 165 -5.00 5.04 6.78
C SER A 165 -4.70 4.34 5.45
N TYR A 166 -3.61 4.71 4.77
CA TYR A 166 -3.20 4.14 3.48
C TYR A 166 -2.22 2.99 3.62
N LEU A 167 -1.42 2.98 4.68
CA LEU A 167 -0.46 1.91 4.95
C LEU A 167 -1.15 0.69 5.55
N ARG A 168 -1.15 -0.40 4.82
CA ARG A 168 -1.69 -1.70 5.21
C ARG A 168 -0.57 -2.74 5.25
N VAL A 169 -0.78 -3.85 5.95
CA VAL A 169 0.22 -4.91 6.04
C VAL A 169 -0.37 -6.28 5.74
N HIS A 170 0.39 -7.07 4.99
CA HIS A 170 0.10 -8.47 4.71
C HIS A 170 1.31 -9.31 5.13
N GLY A 171 1.27 -9.85 6.33
CA GLY A 171 2.45 -10.52 6.91
C GLY A 171 3.63 -9.55 7.06
N SER A 172 4.72 -9.81 6.36
CA SER A 172 5.91 -8.95 6.35
C SER A 172 5.86 -7.84 5.30
N LEU A 173 4.88 -7.82 4.42
CA LEU A 173 4.79 -6.88 3.31
C LEU A 173 3.96 -5.65 3.68
N VAL A 174 4.49 -4.46 3.40
CA VAL A 174 3.74 -3.19 3.43
C VAL A 174 3.03 -3.02 2.09
N ARG A 175 1.75 -2.64 2.15
CA ARG A 175 0.94 -2.35 0.96
C ARG A 175 0.22 -1.02 1.13
N LEU A 176 0.13 -0.26 0.06
CA LEU A 176 -0.68 0.94 0.03
C LEU A 176 -2.10 0.61 -0.44
N LEU A 177 -3.04 1.37 0.09
CA LEU A 177 -4.44 1.30 -0.32
C LEU A 177 -4.67 2.16 -1.57
N GLU A 178 -4.12 3.37 -1.56
CA GLU A 178 -4.16 4.34 -2.66
C GLU A 178 -2.99 5.32 -2.56
N LEU A 179 -2.79 6.15 -3.58
CA LEU A 179 -1.81 7.22 -3.59
C LEU A 179 -2.50 8.58 -3.37
N SER A 180 -1.85 9.45 -2.62
CA SER A 180 -2.26 10.83 -2.38
C SER A 180 -1.25 11.78 -3.01
N HIS A 181 -1.71 12.71 -3.82
CA HIS A 181 -0.85 13.77 -4.35
C HIS A 181 -0.39 14.71 -3.25
N ASP A 182 0.89 15.05 -3.29
CA ASP A 182 1.52 15.94 -2.34
C ASP A 182 1.07 17.39 -2.60
N SER A 183 0.52 18.02 -1.58
CA SER A 183 0.17 19.45 -1.62
C SER A 183 1.35 20.39 -1.34
N GLN A 184 2.46 19.82 -0.84
CA GLN A 184 3.70 20.51 -0.49
C GLN A 184 4.87 19.51 -0.55
N PRO A 185 6.12 19.98 -0.66
CA PRO A 185 7.28 19.10 -0.59
C PRO A 185 7.40 18.41 0.78
N PHE A 186 7.67 17.11 0.77
CA PHE A 186 7.97 16.31 1.95
C PHE A 186 9.45 15.96 2.01
N THR A 187 9.94 15.70 3.21
CA THR A 187 11.33 15.35 3.49
C THR A 187 11.38 14.19 4.50
N LEU A 188 12.55 13.62 4.74
CA LEU A 188 12.74 12.59 5.76
C LEU A 188 12.37 13.06 7.18
N ARG A 189 12.34 14.39 7.43
CA ARG A 189 11.80 14.95 8.69
C ARG A 189 10.33 14.58 8.91
N ASN A 190 9.54 14.64 7.85
CA ASN A 190 8.13 14.27 7.90
C ASN A 190 7.95 12.76 8.16
N LEU A 191 8.83 11.93 7.57
CA LEU A 191 8.85 10.50 7.81
C LEU A 191 9.20 10.20 9.29
N GLY A 192 10.25 10.84 9.83
CA GLY A 192 10.62 10.74 11.25
C GLY A 192 9.48 11.14 12.18
N ALA A 193 8.80 12.25 11.90
CA ALA A 193 7.64 12.70 12.68
C ALA A 193 6.46 11.71 12.62
N SER A 194 6.21 11.10 11.46
CA SER A 194 5.19 10.05 11.32
C SER A 194 5.56 8.80 12.14
N TRP A 195 6.81 8.33 12.06
CA TRP A 195 7.27 7.15 12.79
C TRP A 195 7.34 7.35 14.30
N GLN A 196 7.56 8.58 14.76
CA GLN A 196 7.54 8.91 16.18
C GLN A 196 6.23 8.47 16.85
N THR A 197 5.12 8.49 16.13
CA THR A 197 3.82 8.02 16.63
C THR A 197 3.76 6.52 16.92
N LEU A 198 4.66 5.72 16.33
CA LEU A 198 4.74 4.27 16.49
C LEU A 198 5.57 3.85 17.73
N ILE A 199 6.46 4.72 18.23
CA ILE A 199 7.42 4.42 19.31
C ILE A 199 6.74 3.91 20.57
N PRO A 200 5.63 4.48 21.08
CA PRO A 200 5.00 4.00 22.31
C PRO A 200 4.60 2.53 22.27
N GLN A 201 4.28 2.02 21.09
CA GLN A 201 3.85 0.63 20.87
C GLN A 201 4.92 -0.23 20.19
N ALA A 202 6.15 0.28 20.05
CA ALA A 202 7.28 -0.49 19.52
C ALA A 202 7.72 -1.55 20.53
N GLN A 203 8.25 -2.66 20.01
CA GLN A 203 8.82 -3.71 20.87
C GLN A 203 9.99 -3.17 21.69
N PRO A 204 10.13 -3.57 22.97
CA PRO A 204 11.13 -2.99 23.88
C PRO A 204 12.58 -3.08 23.36
N SER A 205 12.91 -4.12 22.60
CA SER A 205 14.28 -4.34 22.08
C SER A 205 14.70 -3.37 20.97
N ILE A 206 13.75 -2.65 20.36
CA ILE A 206 14.02 -1.71 19.25
C ILE A 206 13.56 -0.28 19.56
N ARG A 207 12.91 -0.07 20.69
CA ARG A 207 12.29 1.23 21.03
C ARG A 207 13.30 2.36 21.09
N ASP A 208 14.41 2.15 21.78
CA ASP A 208 15.46 3.16 21.94
C ASP A 208 16.13 3.48 20.60
N PHE A 209 16.33 2.45 19.75
CA PHE A 209 16.82 2.64 18.38
C PHE A 209 15.84 3.51 17.57
N LEU A 210 14.54 3.21 17.61
CA LEU A 210 13.54 3.98 16.86
C LEU A 210 13.45 5.42 17.35
N ASP A 211 13.52 5.66 18.66
CA ASP A 211 13.50 7.00 19.23
C ASP A 211 14.70 7.82 18.75
N GLY A 212 15.91 7.27 18.83
CA GLY A 212 17.13 7.89 18.32
C GLY A 212 17.06 8.20 16.82
N MET A 213 16.63 7.21 16.02
CA MET A 213 16.50 7.36 14.56
C MET A 213 15.48 8.46 14.20
N CYS A 214 14.30 8.46 14.81
CA CYS A 214 13.29 9.50 14.59
C CYS A 214 13.82 10.89 14.95
N LYS A 215 14.56 11.02 16.05
CA LYS A 215 15.20 12.27 16.45
C LYS A 215 16.16 12.80 15.37
N TYR A 216 17.07 11.95 14.87
CA TYR A 216 18.02 12.36 13.80
C TYR A 216 17.32 12.71 12.48
N LEU A 217 16.24 12.03 12.14
CA LEU A 217 15.42 12.40 10.98
C LEU A 217 14.77 13.79 11.18
N ILE A 218 14.16 14.04 12.34
CA ILE A 218 13.46 15.30 12.66
C ILE A 218 14.44 16.48 12.78
N GLU A 219 15.59 16.29 13.38
CA GLU A 219 16.66 17.28 13.49
C GLU A 219 17.34 17.57 12.14
N GLY A 220 17.26 16.60 11.21
CA GLY A 220 17.81 16.69 9.86
C GLY A 220 19.27 16.28 9.77
N ASP A 221 19.74 15.47 10.70
CA ASP A 221 21.07 14.84 10.65
C ASP A 221 21.12 13.71 9.63
N ILE A 222 19.96 13.04 9.41
CA ILE A 222 19.77 12.10 8.32
C ILE A 222 18.89 12.75 7.25
N THR A 223 19.50 13.09 6.11
CA THR A 223 18.84 13.71 4.96
C THR A 223 18.84 12.85 3.70
N ALA A 224 19.70 11.81 3.67
CA ALA A 224 19.82 10.89 2.54
C ALA A 224 19.09 9.57 2.84
N PRO A 225 18.18 9.12 1.96
CA PRO A 225 17.45 7.86 2.13
C PRO A 225 18.36 6.63 2.29
N GLU A 226 19.52 6.62 1.62
CA GLU A 226 20.47 5.53 1.66
C GLU A 226 21.09 5.35 3.06
N VAL A 227 21.30 6.46 3.79
CA VAL A 227 21.76 6.42 5.18
C VAL A 227 20.69 5.82 6.08
N LEU A 228 19.45 6.22 5.92
CA LEU A 228 18.31 5.65 6.65
C LEU A 228 18.17 4.16 6.42
N ILE A 229 18.24 3.72 5.15
CA ILE A 229 18.17 2.30 4.77
C ILE A 229 19.32 1.53 5.41
N SER A 230 20.55 2.05 5.36
CA SER A 230 21.72 1.40 5.98
C SER A 230 21.57 1.24 7.49
N CYS A 231 21.02 2.25 8.19
CA CYS A 231 20.74 2.15 9.63
C CYS A 231 19.71 1.04 9.92
N LEU A 232 18.67 0.95 9.11
CA LEU A 232 17.63 -0.07 9.25
C LEU A 232 18.17 -1.48 8.93
N ASP A 233 19.03 -1.63 7.92
CA ASP A 233 19.70 -2.91 7.60
C ASP A 233 20.52 -3.43 8.78
N GLN A 234 21.29 -2.56 9.44
CA GLN A 234 22.07 -2.90 10.62
C GLN A 234 21.16 -3.31 11.79
N ALA A 235 20.08 -2.56 12.00
CA ALA A 235 19.10 -2.87 13.04
C ALA A 235 18.40 -4.22 12.80
N ILE A 236 18.04 -4.52 11.56
CA ILE A 236 17.46 -5.80 11.13
C ILE A 236 18.44 -6.94 11.40
N ALA A 237 19.73 -6.78 11.03
CA ALA A 237 20.74 -7.78 11.25
C ALA A 237 20.96 -8.05 12.76
N ALA A 238 21.00 -7.00 13.59
CA ALA A 238 21.13 -7.13 15.04
C ALA A 238 19.90 -7.83 15.65
N ALA A 239 18.70 -7.43 15.26
CA ALA A 239 17.46 -8.06 15.73
C ALA A 239 17.34 -9.53 15.31
N ALA A 240 17.77 -9.88 14.09
CA ALA A 240 17.80 -11.25 13.61
C ALA A 240 18.79 -12.14 14.38
N ALA A 241 19.90 -11.55 14.86
CA ALA A 241 20.88 -12.22 15.71
C ALA A 241 20.46 -12.30 17.19
N GLY A 242 19.30 -11.74 17.55
CA GLY A 242 18.77 -11.74 18.92
C GLY A 242 19.40 -10.69 19.85
N TYR A 243 20.15 -9.74 19.29
CA TYR A 243 20.72 -8.64 20.07
C TYR A 243 19.68 -7.53 20.27
N ARG A 244 19.83 -6.79 21.40
CA ARG A 244 19.15 -5.50 21.55
C ARG A 244 19.74 -4.54 20.53
N VAL A 245 18.88 -3.86 19.79
CA VAL A 245 19.32 -2.89 18.80
C VAL A 245 19.64 -1.59 19.53
N GLU A 246 20.94 -1.26 19.60
CA GLU A 246 21.46 0.00 20.15
C GLU A 246 21.86 0.92 19.01
N TYR A 247 21.62 2.21 19.17
CA TYR A 247 21.94 3.21 18.18
C TYR A 247 23.28 3.87 18.53
N GLU A 248 24.35 3.54 17.80
CA GLU A 248 25.62 4.26 17.88
C GLU A 248 25.88 4.99 16.55
N LEU A 249 25.60 6.28 16.51
CA LEU A 249 25.93 7.15 15.36
C LEU A 249 27.42 7.50 15.24
N SER A 250 28.26 7.03 16.18
CA SER A 250 29.69 7.37 16.25
C SER A 250 30.53 6.92 15.04
N VAL A 251 29.97 6.08 14.15
CA VAL A 251 30.74 5.48 13.05
C VAL A 251 30.59 6.24 11.72
N MET A 252 29.62 7.14 11.57
CA MET A 252 29.32 7.74 10.26
C MET A 252 29.79 9.19 10.07
N THR A 253 30.25 9.87 11.11
CA THR A 253 30.73 11.26 10.99
C THR A 253 32.22 11.40 10.67
N ASP A 254 32.98 10.31 10.60
CA ASP A 254 34.45 10.36 10.46
C ASP A 254 34.94 9.88 9.06
N ARG A 255 34.35 10.40 8.00
CA ARG A 255 34.95 10.39 6.66
C ARG A 255 34.87 11.79 6.05
N GLY A 256 35.59 12.71 6.69
CA GLY A 256 35.99 13.93 6.02
C GLY A 256 37.02 13.60 4.93
N PRO A 257 37.02 14.33 3.80
CA PRO A 257 37.99 14.08 2.71
C PRO A 257 39.38 14.50 3.14
N SER A 258 40.31 13.58 2.93
CA SER A 258 41.77 13.88 2.88
C SER A 258 42.11 14.42 1.51
#